data_038c1101f11c25249c2715bbf845d50d
#
_entry.id   038c1101f11c25249c2715bbf845d50d
#
_cell.length_a   1.000
_cell.length_b   1.000
_cell.length_c   1.000
_cell.angle_alpha   90.00
_cell.angle_beta   90.00
_cell.angle_gamma   90.00
#
_symmetry.space_group_name_H-M   'P 1'
#
loop_
_entity.id
_entity.type
_entity.pdbx_description
1 polymer ?
#
loop_
_entity_poly.entity_id
_entity_poly.type
_entity_poly.pdbx_seq_one_letter_code
_entity_poly.pdbx_strand_id
1 'polypeptide(L)'
;MGFLMKKTGIALLSAAVLAITSAASASSGLFGTAEAADTTNSTYNYGEALQKSMFFYEVQQCGELPDWNEVSWRDDCMVNDYIPGGWFDAGDHLKFTLTNAYAATMLGWGLLEYQDGVKEIGELTEYKNNLAWALDYVASCDLGDEIVYMIGDGAFDHVWWGSAEVYMRKFKLMKGEDERPYYTCNDSCIEGQMAAALAVGYLCFKDSDPDRADNYLAHAKACFERADKNRSIGDDTEEHKYYKPSSFYDDLFFAANWLYRATGEQSYLDLCKTDYIPNLGKEEQSSEMKYTWGHCWDDTMQGGMLLYAMNTGDSQWKEQFRKHLEYWTTGYGGKQIAHTPDGLAWLFQWGSMRHATTTAFLA
;
A
#
# COMPACT_ATOMS: atom_id res chain seq x y z
N MET A 1 21.56 35.03 -3.16
CA MET A 1 22.71 34.28 -2.64
C MET A 1 22.47 32.86 -3.09
N GLY A 2 23.20 32.40 -4.12
CA GLY A 2 22.86 31.16 -4.84
C GLY A 2 23.24 29.93 -4.04
N PHE A 3 22.30 29.02 -3.91
CA PHE A 3 22.54 27.67 -3.39
C PHE A 3 23.18 26.82 -4.49
N LEU A 4 24.45 26.54 -4.33
CA LEU A 4 25.19 25.57 -5.15
C LEU A 4 24.94 24.19 -4.54
N MET A 5 23.88 23.49 -4.92
CA MET A 5 23.71 22.09 -4.57
C MET A 5 24.77 21.25 -5.31
N LYS A 6 25.56 20.55 -4.55
CA LYS A 6 26.64 19.70 -5.08
C LYS A 6 26.03 18.55 -5.90
N LYS A 7 26.47 18.42 -7.12
CA LYS A 7 26.11 17.35 -8.09
C LYS A 7 26.44 15.91 -7.64
N THR A 8 26.93 15.72 -6.44
CA THR A 8 27.39 14.43 -5.90
C THR A 8 26.30 13.56 -5.29
N GLY A 9 25.16 14.13 -4.84
CA GLY A 9 24.11 13.35 -4.18
C GLY A 9 23.27 12.49 -5.15
N ILE A 10 23.08 12.95 -6.37
CA ILE A 10 22.21 12.27 -7.37
C ILE A 10 22.87 10.99 -7.91
N ALA A 11 24.20 11.00 -8.07
CA ALA A 11 24.93 9.82 -8.52
C ALA A 11 24.89 8.66 -7.51
N LEU A 12 24.78 8.97 -6.21
CA LEU A 12 24.76 8.00 -5.12
C LEU A 12 23.37 7.34 -4.94
N LEU A 13 22.27 8.08 -5.14
CA LEU A 13 20.93 7.50 -5.08
C LEU A 13 20.74 6.44 -6.18
N SER A 14 21.19 6.74 -7.38
CA SER A 14 21.18 5.81 -8.50
C SER A 14 22.10 4.60 -8.24
N ALA A 15 23.24 4.81 -7.57
CA ALA A 15 24.18 3.74 -7.21
C ALA A 15 23.66 2.89 -6.04
N ALA A 16 22.90 3.46 -5.09
CA ALA A 16 22.31 2.72 -3.97
C ALA A 16 21.19 1.79 -4.44
N VAL A 17 20.30 2.26 -5.31
CA VAL A 17 19.27 1.42 -5.95
C VAL A 17 19.90 0.28 -6.74
N LEU A 18 21.00 0.53 -7.45
CA LEU A 18 21.74 -0.51 -8.18
C LEU A 18 22.55 -1.43 -7.27
N ALA A 19 23.13 -0.92 -6.18
CA ALA A 19 23.87 -1.75 -5.23
C ALA A 19 22.96 -2.70 -4.44
N ILE A 20 21.72 -2.28 -4.15
CA ILE A 20 20.72 -3.13 -3.48
C ILE A 20 20.22 -4.22 -4.44
N THR A 21 19.98 -3.91 -5.71
CA THR A 21 19.63 -4.93 -6.70
C THR A 21 20.79 -5.90 -6.96
N SER A 22 22.04 -5.44 -6.94
CA SER A 22 23.20 -6.32 -7.09
C SER A 22 23.52 -7.12 -5.82
N ALA A 23 23.25 -6.59 -4.62
CA ALA A 23 23.42 -7.33 -3.36
C ALA A 23 22.30 -8.37 -3.17
N ALA A 24 21.06 -8.04 -3.54
CA ALA A 24 19.94 -8.97 -3.56
C ALA A 24 20.13 -10.07 -4.62
N SER A 25 20.68 -9.76 -5.79
CA SER A 25 20.99 -10.75 -6.81
C SER A 25 22.18 -11.64 -6.44
N ALA A 26 23.12 -11.18 -5.63
CA ALA A 26 24.21 -12.01 -5.12
C ALA A 26 23.76 -13.00 -4.03
N SER A 27 22.66 -12.69 -3.31
CA SER A 27 22.12 -13.57 -2.26
C SER A 27 21.00 -14.48 -2.74
N SER A 28 20.31 -14.15 -3.85
CA SER A 28 19.07 -14.85 -4.25
C SER A 28 19.14 -15.60 -5.58
N GLY A 29 20.06 -15.28 -6.48
CA GLY A 29 20.13 -15.90 -7.82
C GLY A 29 18.80 -15.80 -8.61
N LEU A 30 17.96 -14.80 -8.29
CA LEU A 30 16.57 -14.73 -8.78
C LEU A 30 16.49 -14.18 -10.20
N PHE A 31 17.34 -13.21 -10.53
CA PHE A 31 17.31 -12.56 -11.84
C PHE A 31 18.72 -12.61 -12.43
N GLY A 32 18.81 -12.98 -13.71
CA GLY A 32 20.04 -12.80 -14.46
C GLY A 32 20.49 -11.35 -14.35
N THR A 33 21.79 -11.12 -14.35
CA THR A 33 22.37 -9.77 -14.35
C THR A 33 21.77 -8.98 -15.51
N ALA A 34 20.71 -8.18 -15.22
CA ALA A 34 20.39 -7.06 -16.08
C ALA A 34 21.65 -6.17 -16.06
N GLU A 35 22.24 -5.89 -17.22
CA GLU A 35 23.25 -4.86 -17.30
C GLU A 35 22.66 -3.60 -16.67
N ALA A 36 23.31 -3.14 -15.59
CA ALA A 36 22.88 -1.93 -14.91
C ALA A 36 22.93 -0.79 -15.93
N ALA A 37 21.76 -0.23 -16.24
CA ALA A 37 21.72 0.97 -17.08
C ALA A 37 22.60 2.03 -16.41
N ASP A 38 23.44 2.70 -17.19
CA ASP A 38 24.29 3.79 -16.70
C ASP A 38 23.39 4.94 -16.18
N THR A 39 23.18 4.96 -14.87
CA THR A 39 22.32 5.92 -14.19
C THR A 39 23.01 7.25 -13.90
N THR A 40 24.28 7.40 -14.27
CA THR A 40 25.05 8.63 -14.05
C THR A 40 24.53 9.83 -14.86
N ASN A 41 23.58 9.60 -15.80
CA ASN A 41 22.96 10.61 -16.66
C ASN A 41 21.44 10.73 -16.51
N SER A 42 20.85 10.40 -15.36
CA SER A 42 19.43 10.66 -15.15
C SER A 42 19.14 12.17 -15.29
N THR A 43 18.30 12.53 -16.26
CA THR A 43 17.81 13.90 -16.44
C THR A 43 16.73 14.28 -15.42
N TYR A 44 16.25 13.33 -14.63
CA TYR A 44 15.16 13.50 -13.69
C TYR A 44 15.66 13.52 -12.25
N ASN A 45 15.10 14.41 -11.45
CA ASN A 45 15.37 14.50 -10.01
C ASN A 45 14.37 13.61 -9.24
N TYR A 46 14.70 12.34 -9.08
CA TYR A 46 13.83 11.37 -8.36
C TYR A 46 13.72 11.69 -6.85
N GLY A 47 14.71 12.32 -6.25
CA GLY A 47 14.63 12.78 -4.85
C GLY A 47 13.55 13.84 -4.67
N GLU A 48 13.52 14.86 -5.55
CA GLU A 48 12.45 15.86 -5.56
C GLU A 48 11.07 15.24 -5.88
N ALA A 49 11.04 14.24 -6.75
CA ALA A 49 9.79 13.54 -7.05
C ALA A 49 9.24 12.80 -5.82
N LEU A 50 10.11 12.15 -5.04
CA LEU A 50 9.72 11.49 -3.78
C LEU A 50 9.21 12.51 -2.76
N GLN A 51 9.92 13.62 -2.53
CA GLN A 51 9.49 14.70 -1.65
C GLN A 51 8.09 15.22 -2.03
N LYS A 52 7.88 15.50 -3.32
CA LYS A 52 6.55 15.94 -3.80
C LYS A 52 5.47 14.88 -3.61
N SER A 53 5.84 13.60 -3.63
CA SER A 53 4.91 12.51 -3.34
C SER A 53 4.51 12.48 -1.86
N MET A 54 5.41 12.88 -0.94
CA MET A 54 5.05 13.02 0.48
C MET A 54 4.06 14.15 0.71
N PHE A 55 4.22 15.30 0.07
CA PHE A 55 3.22 16.37 0.12
C PHE A 55 1.82 15.92 -0.32
N PHE A 56 1.72 15.00 -1.27
CA PHE A 56 0.42 14.42 -1.65
C PHE A 56 -0.27 13.75 -0.47
N TYR A 57 0.46 12.97 0.34
CA TYR A 57 -0.09 12.32 1.53
C TYR A 57 -0.41 13.33 2.63
N GLU A 58 0.41 14.37 2.82
CA GLU A 58 0.13 15.44 3.78
C GLU A 58 -1.14 16.24 3.41
N VAL A 59 -1.36 16.49 2.12
CA VAL A 59 -2.62 17.13 1.64
C VAL A 59 -3.83 16.28 1.99
N GLN A 60 -3.71 14.97 2.05
CA GLN A 60 -4.81 14.04 2.33
C GLN A 60 -5.05 13.82 3.83
N GLN A 61 -4.24 14.37 4.73
CA GLN A 61 -4.41 14.19 6.17
C GLN A 61 -5.74 14.75 6.66
N CYS A 62 -6.40 14.01 7.55
CA CYS A 62 -7.68 14.33 8.17
C CYS A 62 -7.54 14.38 9.69
N GLY A 63 -8.19 15.31 10.36
CA GLY A 63 -8.14 15.48 11.81
C GLY A 63 -7.44 16.76 12.22
N GLU A 64 -6.89 16.78 13.41
CA GLU A 64 -5.94 17.80 13.89
C GLU A 64 -4.61 17.55 13.22
N LEU A 65 -4.17 18.50 12.38
CA LEU A 65 -2.95 18.32 11.58
C LEU A 65 -1.70 18.44 12.48
N PRO A 66 -0.69 17.59 12.25
CA PRO A 66 0.54 17.64 13.04
C PRO A 66 1.40 18.85 12.64
N ASP A 67 2.21 19.35 13.59
CA ASP A 67 3.13 20.47 13.38
C ASP A 67 4.15 20.24 12.24
N TRP A 68 4.39 18.99 11.87
CA TRP A 68 5.29 18.63 10.77
C TRP A 68 4.61 18.63 9.39
N ASN A 69 3.29 18.83 9.29
CA ASN A 69 2.65 18.99 7.99
C ASN A 69 3.15 20.27 7.30
N GLU A 70 3.77 20.13 6.13
CA GLU A 70 4.41 21.22 5.41
C GLU A 70 3.45 21.96 4.46
N VAL A 71 2.21 21.51 4.34
CA VAL A 71 1.21 22.05 3.41
C VAL A 71 0.52 23.28 4.03
N SER A 72 1.08 24.44 3.84
CA SER A 72 0.73 25.71 4.51
C SER A 72 -0.70 26.21 4.27
N TRP A 73 -1.44 25.65 3.32
CA TRP A 73 -2.84 26.02 3.03
C TRP A 73 -3.86 25.01 3.60
N ARG A 74 -3.39 23.92 4.22
CA ARG A 74 -4.22 22.99 4.99
C ARG A 74 -4.31 23.46 6.45
N ASP A 75 -5.40 23.08 7.10
CA ASP A 75 -5.69 23.34 8.52
C ASP A 75 -6.49 22.15 9.07
N ASP A 76 -6.75 22.14 10.36
CA ASP A 76 -7.53 21.12 11.04
C ASP A 76 -8.91 20.94 10.38
N CYS A 77 -9.32 19.66 10.26
CA CYS A 77 -10.61 19.32 9.66
C CYS A 77 -11.14 18.03 10.27
N MET A 78 -12.46 17.91 10.40
CA MET A 78 -13.14 16.70 10.89
C MET A 78 -12.55 16.12 12.19
N VAL A 79 -12.15 17.00 13.09
CA VAL A 79 -11.50 16.64 14.38
C VAL A 79 -12.39 15.79 15.30
N ASN A 80 -13.71 15.76 15.02
CA ASN A 80 -14.70 15.00 15.78
C ASN A 80 -15.08 13.66 15.09
N ASP A 81 -14.35 13.25 14.06
CA ASP A 81 -14.56 11.92 13.48
C ASP A 81 -14.42 10.83 14.55
N TYR A 82 -15.22 9.77 14.46
CA TYR A 82 -15.16 8.65 15.40
C TYR A 82 -13.75 8.06 15.55
N ILE A 83 -13.05 7.90 14.43
CA ILE A 83 -11.60 7.63 14.41
C ILE A 83 -10.93 8.84 13.76
N PRO A 84 -10.20 9.69 14.49
CA PRO A 84 -9.44 10.81 13.95
C PRO A 84 -8.22 10.33 13.17
N GLY A 85 -7.60 11.19 12.39
CA GLY A 85 -6.43 10.85 11.57
C GLY A 85 -6.78 10.15 10.26
N GLY A 86 -5.80 9.49 9.65
CA GLY A 86 -5.89 8.85 8.36
C GLY A 86 -5.86 9.82 7.19
N TRP A 87 -6.04 9.28 6.00
CA TRP A 87 -6.07 10.03 4.75
C TRP A 87 -7.45 10.00 4.12
N PHE A 88 -7.83 11.09 3.49
CA PHE A 88 -8.93 11.10 2.55
C PHE A 88 -8.61 10.16 1.38
N ASP A 89 -9.64 9.60 0.78
CA ASP A 89 -9.48 8.60 -0.25
C ASP A 89 -8.89 9.16 -1.55
N ALA A 90 -9.46 10.24 -2.05
CA ALA A 90 -9.05 10.84 -3.32
C ALA A 90 -9.28 12.36 -3.31
N GLY A 91 -10.12 12.87 -4.24
CA GLY A 91 -10.58 14.26 -4.24
C GLY A 91 -11.84 14.48 -3.39
N ASP A 92 -12.35 13.43 -2.78
CA ASP A 92 -13.41 13.45 -1.79
C ASP A 92 -12.86 13.52 -0.36
N HIS A 93 -13.74 13.53 0.64
CA HIS A 93 -13.36 13.59 2.05
C HIS A 93 -13.73 12.30 2.81
N LEU A 94 -14.05 11.24 2.08
CA LEU A 94 -14.29 9.92 2.67
C LEU A 94 -12.98 9.33 3.17
N LYS A 95 -13.06 8.53 4.22
CA LYS A 95 -11.94 7.69 4.68
C LYS A 95 -12.36 6.22 4.57
N PHE A 96 -11.60 5.44 3.81
CA PHE A 96 -11.76 4.00 3.70
C PHE A 96 -10.56 3.31 4.32
N THR A 97 -10.81 2.38 5.23
CA THR A 97 -9.73 1.65 5.90
C THR A 97 -8.99 0.74 4.93
N LEU A 98 -9.68 0.18 3.94
CA LEU A 98 -9.08 -0.64 2.87
C LEU A 98 -7.98 0.13 2.12
N THR A 99 -8.31 1.30 1.57
CA THR A 99 -7.36 2.07 0.75
C THR A 99 -6.25 2.70 1.59
N ASN A 100 -6.54 3.13 2.84
CA ASN A 100 -5.53 3.57 3.79
C ASN A 100 -4.53 2.45 4.13
N ALA A 101 -5.02 1.24 4.41
CA ALA A 101 -4.17 0.08 4.70
C ALA A 101 -3.31 -0.32 3.50
N TYR A 102 -3.90 -0.38 2.30
CA TYR A 102 -3.16 -0.68 1.08
C TYR A 102 -2.04 0.36 0.82
N ALA A 103 -2.36 1.65 0.89
CA ALA A 103 -1.38 2.71 0.68
C ALA A 103 -0.26 2.67 1.74
N ALA A 104 -0.60 2.48 3.02
CA ALA A 104 0.37 2.33 4.10
C ALA A 104 1.28 1.11 3.90
N THR A 105 0.73 -0.03 3.42
CA THR A 105 1.53 -1.22 3.11
C THR A 105 2.54 -0.92 2.00
N MET A 106 2.13 -0.26 0.92
CA MET A 106 3.02 0.05 -0.20
C MET A 106 4.12 1.05 0.20
N LEU A 107 3.79 2.09 0.98
CA LEU A 107 4.77 3.02 1.54
C LEU A 107 5.75 2.30 2.48
N GLY A 108 5.24 1.50 3.41
CA GLY A 108 6.07 0.75 4.34
C GLY A 108 6.98 -0.25 3.62
N TRP A 109 6.49 -0.96 2.62
CA TRP A 109 7.30 -1.84 1.79
C TRP A 109 8.40 -1.07 1.05
N GLY A 110 8.05 0.08 0.45
CA GLY A 110 9.03 0.97 -0.18
C GLY A 110 10.11 1.44 0.80
N LEU A 111 9.74 1.76 2.04
CA LEU A 111 10.70 2.14 3.08
C LEU A 111 11.63 0.97 3.45
N LEU A 112 11.11 -0.25 3.59
CA LEU A 112 11.92 -1.43 3.93
C LEU A 112 12.96 -1.77 2.86
N GLU A 113 12.62 -1.60 1.59
CA GLU A 113 13.51 -1.91 0.47
C GLU A 113 14.50 -0.77 0.13
N TYR A 114 14.09 0.50 0.35
CA TYR A 114 14.82 1.67 -0.14
C TYR A 114 15.17 2.70 0.94
N GLN A 115 15.18 2.31 2.24
CA GLN A 115 15.42 3.23 3.36
C GLN A 115 16.70 4.05 3.22
N ASP A 116 17.79 3.45 2.75
CA ASP A 116 19.05 4.17 2.59
C ASP A 116 18.94 5.28 1.55
N GLY A 117 18.24 5.04 0.44
CA GLY A 117 17.96 6.06 -0.57
C GLY A 117 17.09 7.19 -0.05
N VAL A 118 16.03 6.86 0.68
CA VAL A 118 15.14 7.86 1.34
C VAL A 118 15.92 8.70 2.34
N LYS A 119 16.81 8.08 3.12
CA LYS A 119 17.69 8.78 4.08
C LYS A 119 18.69 9.69 3.38
N GLU A 120 19.28 9.23 2.28
CA GLU A 120 20.31 9.99 1.54
C GLU A 120 19.75 11.31 0.97
N ILE A 121 18.51 11.33 0.53
CA ILE A 121 17.83 12.55 0.05
C ILE A 121 17.29 13.43 1.16
N GLY A 122 17.34 12.99 2.44
CA GLY A 122 16.91 13.76 3.59
C GLY A 122 15.43 13.58 3.97
N GLU A 123 14.68 12.69 3.30
CA GLU A 123 13.23 12.54 3.45
C GLU A 123 12.81 11.48 4.48
N LEU A 124 13.74 10.85 5.19
CA LEU A 124 13.41 9.70 6.07
C LEU A 124 12.45 10.07 7.20
N THR A 125 12.58 11.25 7.77
CA THR A 125 11.73 11.70 8.87
C THR A 125 10.30 11.91 8.36
N GLU A 126 10.14 12.69 7.29
CA GLU A 126 8.83 13.00 6.71
C GLU A 126 8.14 11.75 6.15
N TYR A 127 8.90 10.86 5.54
CA TYR A 127 8.39 9.57 5.10
C TYR A 127 7.84 8.73 6.25
N LYS A 128 8.61 8.62 7.36
CA LYS A 128 8.18 7.89 8.56
C LYS A 128 7.00 8.55 9.26
N ASN A 129 6.96 9.87 9.31
CA ASN A 129 5.84 10.63 9.87
C ASN A 129 4.53 10.33 9.11
N ASN A 130 4.55 10.42 7.78
CA ASN A 130 3.41 10.10 6.95
C ASN A 130 2.98 8.63 7.08
N LEU A 131 3.94 7.70 7.09
CA LEU A 131 3.65 6.28 7.29
C LEU A 131 3.02 6.02 8.67
N ALA A 132 3.57 6.60 9.73
CA ALA A 132 3.01 6.46 11.09
C ALA A 132 1.59 7.04 11.17
N TRP A 133 1.33 8.19 10.55
CA TRP A 133 0.00 8.80 10.49
C TRP A 133 -1.08 7.84 9.99
N ALA A 134 -0.80 7.16 8.88
CA ALA A 134 -1.73 6.18 8.33
C ALA A 134 -1.84 4.92 9.18
N LEU A 135 -0.71 4.39 9.67
CA LEU A 135 -0.71 3.16 10.46
C LEU A 135 -1.40 3.35 11.82
N ASP A 136 -1.24 4.50 12.48
CA ASP A 136 -1.95 4.83 13.72
C ASP A 136 -3.47 4.86 13.49
N TYR A 137 -3.91 5.43 12.37
CA TYR A 137 -5.32 5.40 11.96
C TYR A 137 -5.81 3.96 11.70
N VAL A 138 -5.07 3.19 10.91
CA VAL A 138 -5.44 1.79 10.60
C VAL A 138 -5.52 0.94 11.87
N ALA A 139 -4.57 1.10 12.80
CA ALA A 139 -4.62 0.42 14.11
C ALA A 139 -5.85 0.84 14.93
N SER A 140 -6.19 2.13 14.92
CA SER A 140 -7.36 2.66 15.65
C SER A 140 -8.70 2.20 15.05
N CYS A 141 -8.73 1.80 13.79
CA CYS A 141 -9.92 1.23 13.16
C CYS A 141 -10.24 -0.19 13.64
N ASP A 142 -9.31 -0.89 14.29
CA ASP A 142 -9.55 -2.19 14.92
C ASP A 142 -10.23 -2.00 16.29
N LEU A 143 -11.53 -2.29 16.38
CA LEU A 143 -12.32 -2.19 17.60
C LEU A 143 -12.31 -3.48 18.44
N GLY A 144 -11.56 -4.49 18.03
CA GLY A 144 -11.46 -5.80 18.69
C GLY A 144 -12.41 -6.85 18.11
N ASP A 145 -13.73 -6.61 18.15
CA ASP A 145 -14.72 -7.56 17.62
C ASP A 145 -15.11 -7.25 16.15
N GLU A 146 -14.93 -6.04 15.72
CA GLU A 146 -15.21 -5.53 14.38
C GLU A 146 -14.23 -4.41 14.02
N ILE A 147 -14.29 -3.92 12.79
CA ILE A 147 -13.47 -2.80 12.32
C ILE A 147 -14.33 -1.64 11.84
N VAL A 148 -13.83 -0.40 12.00
CA VAL A 148 -14.36 0.76 11.26
C VAL A 148 -13.80 0.68 9.83
N TYR A 149 -14.67 0.51 8.83
CA TYR A 149 -14.22 0.36 7.45
C TYR A 149 -14.39 1.64 6.62
N MET A 150 -15.32 2.52 7.00
CA MET A 150 -15.58 3.77 6.29
C MET A 150 -16.02 4.87 7.27
N ILE A 151 -15.56 6.10 7.05
CA ILE A 151 -16.02 7.32 7.73
C ILE A 151 -16.41 8.36 6.68
N GLY A 152 -17.61 8.90 6.80
CA GLY A 152 -18.19 9.95 5.95
C GLY A 152 -19.49 9.54 5.27
N ASP A 153 -20.24 10.53 4.79
CA ASP A 153 -21.49 10.35 4.02
C ASP A 153 -21.18 10.48 2.53
N GLY A 154 -21.02 9.36 1.84
CA GLY A 154 -20.68 9.35 0.43
C GLY A 154 -21.69 10.04 -0.48
N ALA A 155 -22.96 10.02 -0.13
CA ALA A 155 -24.00 10.68 -0.90
C ALA A 155 -23.90 12.21 -0.80
N PHE A 156 -23.50 12.72 0.36
CA PHE A 156 -23.21 14.14 0.54
C PHE A 156 -21.89 14.51 -0.12
N ASP A 157 -20.84 13.72 0.12
CA ASP A 157 -19.48 14.00 -0.32
C ASP A 157 -19.39 14.16 -1.84
N HIS A 158 -19.99 13.22 -2.57
CA HIS A 158 -19.90 13.19 -4.03
C HIS A 158 -20.79 14.23 -4.76
N VAL A 159 -21.57 15.02 -4.02
CA VAL A 159 -22.32 16.15 -4.59
C VAL A 159 -21.83 17.51 -4.13
N TRP A 160 -20.97 17.54 -3.12
CA TRP A 160 -20.39 18.78 -2.61
C TRP A 160 -18.89 18.83 -2.87
N TRP A 161 -18.43 19.89 -3.50
CA TRP A 161 -17.02 20.12 -3.81
C TRP A 161 -16.50 21.36 -3.08
N GLY A 162 -15.51 21.20 -2.21
CA GLY A 162 -14.91 22.29 -1.43
C GLY A 162 -13.73 21.81 -0.59
N SER A 163 -13.12 22.70 0.20
CA SER A 163 -11.99 22.33 1.04
C SER A 163 -12.43 21.57 2.29
N ALA A 164 -11.54 20.73 2.81
CA ALA A 164 -11.77 19.93 4.00
C ALA A 164 -12.11 20.79 5.23
N GLU A 165 -11.48 21.93 5.39
CA GLU A 165 -11.64 22.85 6.52
C GLU A 165 -13.05 23.44 6.65
N VAL A 166 -13.80 23.50 5.56
CA VAL A 166 -15.18 24.01 5.56
C VAL A 166 -16.23 22.92 5.44
N TYR A 167 -15.81 21.67 5.24
CA TYR A 167 -16.70 20.52 5.03
C TYR A 167 -17.73 20.38 6.16
N MET A 168 -17.28 20.30 7.41
CA MET A 168 -18.18 20.07 8.56
C MET A 168 -19.19 21.20 8.75
N ARG A 169 -18.79 22.45 8.48
CA ARG A 169 -19.73 23.57 8.47
C ARG A 169 -20.82 23.39 7.42
N LYS A 170 -20.44 22.91 6.24
CA LYS A 170 -21.40 22.68 5.15
C LYS A 170 -22.26 21.45 5.42
N PHE A 171 -21.68 20.40 5.96
CA PHE A 171 -22.37 19.17 6.36
C PHE A 171 -23.45 19.47 7.39
N LYS A 172 -23.12 20.19 8.47
CA LYS A 172 -24.07 20.64 9.48
C LYS A 172 -25.23 21.47 8.89
N LEU A 173 -24.91 22.39 7.99
CA LEU A 173 -25.93 23.22 7.37
C LEU A 173 -26.93 22.42 6.54
N MET A 174 -26.49 21.36 5.87
CA MET A 174 -27.31 20.56 4.96
C MET A 174 -27.95 19.34 5.62
N LYS A 175 -27.27 18.69 6.57
CA LYS A 175 -27.73 17.47 7.25
C LYS A 175 -28.26 17.73 8.65
N GLY A 176 -27.88 18.82 9.29
CA GLY A 176 -28.23 19.14 10.68
C GLY A 176 -27.38 18.42 11.72
N GLU A 177 -26.31 17.77 11.32
CA GLU A 177 -25.45 16.92 12.14
C GLU A 177 -24.06 17.56 12.33
N ASP A 178 -23.48 17.35 13.49
CA ASP A 178 -22.13 17.86 13.86
C ASP A 178 -21.03 16.82 13.63
N GLU A 179 -21.37 15.56 13.42
CA GLU A 179 -20.44 14.44 13.25
C GLU A 179 -20.77 13.70 11.95
N ARG A 180 -19.76 13.19 11.28
CA ARG A 180 -19.92 12.34 10.10
C ARG A 180 -20.30 10.92 10.52
N PRO A 181 -21.12 10.21 9.74
CA PRO A 181 -21.37 8.79 10.02
C PRO A 181 -20.07 7.97 9.88
N TYR A 182 -20.02 6.88 10.62
CA TYR A 182 -19.02 5.83 10.44
C TYR A 182 -19.71 4.47 10.33
N TYR A 183 -19.03 3.50 9.76
CA TYR A 183 -19.61 2.20 9.47
C TYR A 183 -18.62 1.11 9.91
N THR A 184 -19.17 0.02 10.47
CA THR A 184 -18.39 -1.11 10.99
C THR A 184 -18.75 -2.40 10.26
N CYS A 185 -17.81 -3.31 10.17
CA CYS A 185 -18.03 -4.65 9.62
C CYS A 185 -16.99 -5.66 10.13
N ASN A 186 -17.19 -6.91 9.70
CA ASN A 186 -16.18 -7.96 9.71
C ASN A 186 -15.99 -8.38 8.24
N ASP A 187 -14.89 -7.99 7.63
CA ASP A 187 -14.56 -8.26 6.24
C ASP A 187 -13.12 -8.75 6.12
N SER A 188 -12.94 -9.96 5.60
CA SER A 188 -11.63 -10.60 5.56
C SER A 188 -10.65 -9.98 4.56
N CYS A 189 -11.15 -9.27 3.53
CA CYS A 189 -10.30 -8.49 2.64
C CYS A 189 -9.70 -7.30 3.39
N ILE A 190 -10.56 -6.48 4.03
CA ILE A 190 -10.13 -5.26 4.73
C ILE A 190 -9.22 -5.61 5.90
N GLU A 191 -9.63 -6.56 6.75
CA GLU A 191 -8.84 -7.03 7.90
C GLU A 191 -7.51 -7.66 7.46
N GLY A 192 -7.48 -8.37 6.32
CA GLY A 192 -6.25 -8.90 5.71
C GLY A 192 -5.29 -7.78 5.32
N GLN A 193 -5.77 -6.73 4.68
CA GLN A 193 -4.93 -5.59 4.32
C GLN A 193 -4.50 -4.77 5.53
N MET A 194 -5.35 -4.60 6.56
CA MET A 194 -4.94 -4.01 7.85
C MET A 194 -3.80 -4.82 8.47
N ALA A 195 -3.92 -6.14 8.49
CA ALA A 195 -2.88 -7.01 9.02
C ALA A 195 -1.56 -6.88 8.26
N ALA A 196 -1.60 -6.79 6.93
CA ALA A 196 -0.41 -6.57 6.11
C ALA A 196 0.24 -5.22 6.41
N ALA A 197 -0.54 -4.13 6.44
CA ALA A 197 -0.06 -2.78 6.74
C ALA A 197 0.62 -2.69 8.10
N LEU A 198 -0.03 -3.22 9.13
CA LEU A 198 0.46 -3.17 10.50
C LEU A 198 1.67 -4.09 10.72
N ALA A 199 1.75 -5.24 10.04
CA ALA A 199 2.95 -6.08 10.06
C ALA A 199 4.16 -5.40 9.37
N VAL A 200 3.94 -4.68 8.27
CA VAL A 200 4.95 -3.83 7.62
C VAL A 200 5.34 -2.68 8.55
N GLY A 201 4.36 -2.05 9.19
CA GLY A 201 4.58 -1.01 10.19
C GLY A 201 5.49 -1.47 11.33
N TYR A 202 5.25 -2.65 11.89
CA TYR A 202 6.15 -3.25 12.88
C TYR A 202 7.59 -3.30 12.38
N LEU A 203 7.80 -3.81 11.17
CA LEU A 203 9.14 -3.92 10.59
C LEU A 203 9.83 -2.56 10.38
N CYS A 204 9.06 -1.53 10.01
CA CYS A 204 9.59 -0.18 9.79
C CYS A 204 9.96 0.56 11.08
N PHE A 205 9.30 0.24 12.20
CA PHE A 205 9.41 1.01 13.44
C PHE A 205 10.08 0.27 14.60
N LYS A 206 10.22 -1.07 14.56
CA LYS A 206 10.73 -1.90 15.68
C LYS A 206 12.07 -1.45 16.28
N ASP A 207 12.93 -0.85 15.47
CA ASP A 207 14.25 -0.39 15.94
C ASP A 207 14.27 1.09 16.38
N SER A 208 13.28 1.89 15.96
CA SER A 208 13.22 3.33 16.24
C SER A 208 12.11 3.73 17.22
N ASP A 209 11.01 2.98 17.27
CA ASP A 209 9.86 3.19 18.16
C ASP A 209 9.24 1.83 18.50
N PRO A 210 9.87 1.05 19.42
CA PRO A 210 9.44 -0.31 19.75
C PRO A 210 8.01 -0.39 20.29
N ASP A 211 7.59 0.56 21.13
CA ASP A 211 6.25 0.55 21.73
C ASP A 211 5.17 0.68 20.66
N ARG A 212 5.35 1.58 19.70
CA ARG A 212 4.47 1.73 18.55
C ARG A 212 4.48 0.48 17.68
N ALA A 213 5.66 -0.07 17.41
CA ALA A 213 5.80 -1.27 16.61
C ALA A 213 5.09 -2.47 17.23
N ASP A 214 5.26 -2.70 18.52
CA ASP A 214 4.59 -3.78 19.25
C ASP A 214 3.06 -3.63 19.22
N ASN A 215 2.55 -2.39 19.32
CA ASN A 215 1.12 -2.11 19.14
C ASN A 215 0.65 -2.49 17.74
N TYR A 216 1.39 -2.11 16.69
CA TYR A 216 1.05 -2.51 15.32
C TYR A 216 1.04 -4.02 15.15
N LEU A 217 2.04 -4.74 15.67
CA LEU A 217 2.09 -6.19 15.57
C LEU A 217 0.93 -6.88 16.29
N ALA A 218 0.52 -6.35 17.44
CA ALA A 218 -0.63 -6.87 18.18
C ALA A 218 -1.92 -6.77 17.35
N HIS A 219 -2.21 -5.59 16.79
CA HIS A 219 -3.36 -5.39 15.91
C HIS A 219 -3.24 -6.19 14.61
N ALA A 220 -2.04 -6.29 14.01
CA ALA A 220 -1.82 -7.11 12.81
C ALA A 220 -2.23 -8.57 13.03
N LYS A 221 -1.80 -9.15 14.14
CA LYS A 221 -2.16 -10.54 14.50
C LYS A 221 -3.66 -10.69 14.76
N ALA A 222 -4.27 -9.75 15.48
CA ALA A 222 -5.70 -9.79 15.81
C ALA A 222 -6.57 -9.68 14.53
N CYS A 223 -6.29 -8.71 13.65
CA CYS A 223 -6.99 -8.57 12.36
C CYS A 223 -6.83 -9.81 11.49
N PHE A 224 -5.62 -10.35 11.37
CA PHE A 224 -5.38 -11.57 10.60
C PHE A 224 -6.15 -12.77 11.15
N GLU A 225 -6.16 -12.96 12.45
CA GLU A 225 -6.85 -14.09 13.11
C GLU A 225 -8.37 -14.00 12.88
N ARG A 226 -8.96 -12.80 12.98
CA ARG A 226 -10.38 -12.59 12.67
C ARG A 226 -10.67 -12.84 11.19
N ALA A 227 -9.87 -12.27 10.31
CA ALA A 227 -10.02 -12.43 8.86
C ALA A 227 -9.93 -13.89 8.43
N ASP A 228 -8.94 -14.65 8.94
CA ASP A 228 -8.78 -16.07 8.62
C ASP A 228 -9.91 -16.94 9.18
N LYS A 229 -10.45 -16.57 10.34
CA LYS A 229 -11.60 -17.27 10.93
C LYS A 229 -12.90 -16.95 10.19
N ASN A 230 -13.11 -15.69 9.77
CA ASN A 230 -14.33 -15.24 9.10
C ASN A 230 -14.40 -15.74 7.65
N ARG A 231 -13.33 -15.58 6.88
CA ARG A 231 -13.20 -15.99 5.46
C ARG A 231 -14.39 -15.55 4.61
N SER A 232 -14.77 -14.30 4.74
CA SER A 232 -15.95 -13.72 4.11
C SER A 232 -15.70 -12.27 3.69
N ILE A 233 -16.29 -11.87 2.60
CA ILE A 233 -16.44 -10.46 2.22
C ILE A 233 -17.75 -9.99 2.87
N GLY A 234 -17.72 -8.85 3.54
CA GLY A 234 -18.91 -8.28 4.16
C GLY A 234 -20.00 -8.01 3.11
N ASP A 235 -21.21 -8.46 3.38
CA ASP A 235 -22.36 -8.21 2.50
C ASP A 235 -22.91 -6.79 2.71
N ASP A 236 -23.31 -6.13 1.60
CA ASP A 236 -24.06 -4.87 1.59
C ASP A 236 -23.45 -3.71 2.41
N THR A 237 -22.12 -3.64 2.53
CA THR A 237 -21.46 -2.51 3.17
C THR A 237 -21.60 -1.24 2.34
N GLU A 238 -21.57 -0.05 2.99
CA GLU A 238 -21.53 1.23 2.28
C GLU A 238 -20.29 1.34 1.39
N GLU A 239 -19.15 0.72 1.82
CA GLU A 239 -17.92 0.68 1.06
C GLU A 239 -18.04 -0.05 -0.27
N HIS A 240 -18.82 -1.14 -0.34
CA HIS A 240 -19.01 -1.91 -1.57
C HIS A 240 -19.70 -1.13 -2.70
N LYS A 241 -20.22 0.05 -2.41
CA LYS A 241 -20.68 1.00 -3.43
C LYS A 241 -19.51 1.69 -4.14
N TYR A 242 -18.33 1.72 -3.51
CA TYR A 242 -17.12 2.39 -3.97
C TYR A 242 -15.98 1.41 -4.24
N TYR A 243 -15.72 0.50 -3.29
CA TYR A 243 -14.62 -0.47 -3.28
C TYR A 243 -15.14 -1.87 -2.98
N LYS A 244 -15.67 -2.55 -3.98
CA LYS A 244 -16.14 -3.92 -3.82
C LYS A 244 -14.98 -4.90 -4.06
N PRO A 245 -14.52 -5.63 -3.03
CA PRO A 245 -13.49 -6.64 -3.19
C PRO A 245 -13.95 -7.79 -4.09
N SER A 246 -13.04 -8.35 -4.87
CA SER A 246 -13.31 -9.53 -5.70
C SER A 246 -12.99 -10.85 -4.99
N SER A 247 -12.10 -10.81 -4.00
CA SER A 247 -11.63 -11.95 -3.21
C SER A 247 -11.14 -11.45 -1.84
N PHE A 248 -10.80 -12.36 -0.95
CA PHE A 248 -10.08 -12.13 0.29
C PHE A 248 -8.89 -13.08 0.46
N TYR A 249 -8.79 -14.11 -0.36
CA TYR A 249 -7.71 -15.10 -0.26
C TYR A 249 -6.35 -14.53 -0.61
N ASP A 250 -6.29 -13.61 -1.53
CA ASP A 250 -5.07 -12.90 -1.90
C ASP A 250 -4.62 -11.93 -0.80
N ASP A 251 -5.56 -11.29 -0.09
CA ASP A 251 -5.26 -10.42 1.06
C ASP A 251 -4.74 -11.23 2.25
N LEU A 252 -5.38 -12.36 2.57
CA LEU A 252 -4.88 -13.27 3.60
C LEU A 252 -3.50 -13.86 3.23
N PHE A 253 -3.30 -14.21 1.96
CA PHE A 253 -2.02 -14.67 1.46
C PHE A 253 -0.94 -13.60 1.60
N PHE A 254 -1.25 -12.37 1.23
CA PHE A 254 -0.36 -11.23 1.35
C PHE A 254 -0.01 -10.91 2.81
N ALA A 255 -1.03 -10.84 3.67
CA ALA A 255 -0.86 -10.60 5.11
C ALA A 255 -0.05 -11.69 5.82
N ALA A 256 -0.31 -12.96 5.53
CA ALA A 256 0.44 -14.07 6.10
C ALA A 256 1.93 -14.02 5.75
N ASN A 257 2.28 -13.61 4.53
CA ASN A 257 3.66 -13.41 4.12
C ASN A 257 4.35 -12.27 4.90
N TRP A 258 3.65 -11.16 5.15
CA TRP A 258 4.17 -10.07 5.96
C TRP A 258 4.29 -10.43 7.45
N LEU A 259 3.31 -11.15 8.01
CA LEU A 259 3.37 -11.65 9.37
C LEU A 259 4.49 -12.66 9.58
N TYR A 260 4.76 -13.52 8.60
CA TYR A 260 5.95 -14.38 8.63
C TYR A 260 7.24 -13.54 8.70
N ARG A 261 7.38 -12.50 7.88
CA ARG A 261 8.54 -11.59 7.92
C ARG A 261 8.67 -10.87 9.25
N ALA A 262 7.56 -10.48 9.85
CA ALA A 262 7.53 -9.77 11.13
C ALA A 262 7.89 -10.68 12.31
N THR A 263 7.44 -11.93 12.31
CA THR A 263 7.50 -12.82 13.49
C THR A 263 8.46 -13.99 13.34
N GLY A 264 8.71 -14.45 12.13
CA GLY A 264 9.42 -15.71 11.86
C GLY A 264 8.56 -16.97 12.10
N GLU A 265 7.27 -16.84 12.40
CA GLU A 265 6.39 -17.97 12.71
C GLU A 265 6.00 -18.76 11.44
N GLN A 266 6.48 -20.00 11.34
CA GLN A 266 6.28 -20.86 10.17
C GLN A 266 4.80 -21.14 9.85
N SER A 267 3.92 -21.10 10.85
CA SER A 267 2.48 -21.33 10.70
C SER A 267 1.82 -20.44 9.64
N TYR A 268 2.29 -19.20 9.45
CA TYR A 268 1.78 -18.30 8.42
C TYR A 268 2.08 -18.83 7.00
N LEU A 269 3.28 -19.34 6.75
CA LEU A 269 3.61 -19.96 5.46
C LEU A 269 2.90 -21.30 5.25
N ASP A 270 2.65 -22.04 6.32
CA ASP A 270 1.89 -23.29 6.25
C ASP A 270 0.43 -23.00 5.85
N LEU A 271 -0.22 -21.98 6.42
CA LEU A 271 -1.54 -21.49 6.01
C LEU A 271 -1.55 -21.05 4.54
N CYS A 272 -0.53 -20.29 4.10
CA CYS A 272 -0.40 -19.95 2.69
C CYS A 272 -0.47 -21.20 1.81
N LYS A 273 0.28 -22.24 2.13
CA LYS A 273 0.39 -23.47 1.34
C LYS A 273 -0.88 -24.30 1.34
N THR A 274 -1.52 -24.45 2.49
CA THR A 274 -2.65 -25.38 2.67
C THR A 274 -3.99 -24.76 2.30
N ASP A 275 -4.15 -23.46 2.56
CA ASP A 275 -5.47 -22.81 2.50
C ASP A 275 -5.55 -21.70 1.44
N TYR A 276 -4.56 -20.80 1.34
CA TYR A 276 -4.73 -19.64 0.50
C TYR A 276 -4.33 -19.88 -0.95
N ILE A 277 -3.15 -20.48 -1.20
CA ILE A 277 -2.66 -20.77 -2.54
C ILE A 277 -3.64 -21.57 -3.40
N PRO A 278 -4.34 -22.61 -2.89
CA PRO A 278 -5.34 -23.34 -3.68
C PRO A 278 -6.52 -22.49 -4.15
N ASN A 279 -6.80 -21.39 -3.44
CA ASN A 279 -7.93 -20.48 -3.67
C ASN A 279 -7.56 -19.18 -4.34
N LEU A 280 -6.28 -18.94 -4.66
CA LEU A 280 -5.84 -17.76 -5.40
C LEU A 280 -6.48 -17.68 -6.80
N GLY A 281 -6.63 -16.45 -7.29
CA GLY A 281 -7.21 -16.17 -8.59
C GLY A 281 -6.50 -16.90 -9.73
N LYS A 282 -7.28 -17.32 -10.73
CA LYS A 282 -6.80 -18.00 -11.93
C LYS A 282 -7.12 -17.21 -13.18
N GLU A 283 -6.36 -17.43 -14.24
CA GLU A 283 -6.69 -16.94 -15.57
C GLU A 283 -8.04 -17.48 -16.04
N GLU A 284 -8.74 -16.68 -16.84
CA GLU A 284 -10.05 -17.05 -17.36
C GLU A 284 -10.00 -18.39 -18.12
N GLN A 285 -10.93 -19.29 -17.79
CA GLN A 285 -11.03 -20.62 -18.40
C GLN A 285 -9.74 -21.48 -18.31
N SER A 286 -8.94 -21.25 -17.28
CA SER A 286 -7.64 -21.91 -17.08
C SER A 286 -7.47 -22.41 -15.64
N SER A 287 -6.56 -23.35 -15.44
CA SER A 287 -6.05 -23.70 -14.12
C SER A 287 -4.80 -22.92 -13.73
N GLU A 288 -4.27 -22.10 -14.64
CA GLU A 288 -3.08 -21.30 -14.41
C GLU A 288 -3.39 -20.15 -13.46
N MET A 289 -2.48 -19.87 -12.52
CA MET A 289 -2.62 -18.70 -11.64
C MET A 289 -2.63 -17.42 -12.44
N LYS A 290 -3.44 -16.44 -11.99
CA LYS A 290 -3.58 -15.15 -12.63
C LYS A 290 -2.23 -14.43 -12.65
N TYR A 291 -1.78 -14.05 -13.84
CA TYR A 291 -0.57 -13.25 -14.05
C TYR A 291 -0.83 -11.98 -14.87
N THR A 292 -2.03 -11.85 -15.44
CA THR A 292 -2.39 -10.75 -16.34
C THR A 292 -2.89 -9.51 -15.61
N TRP A 293 -3.22 -9.59 -14.31
CA TRP A 293 -3.68 -8.45 -13.51
C TRP A 293 -2.52 -7.71 -12.84
N GLY A 294 -2.76 -6.52 -12.29
CA GLY A 294 -1.77 -5.71 -11.57
C GLY A 294 -2.05 -5.73 -10.07
N HIS A 295 -1.00 -5.61 -9.27
CA HIS A 295 -1.12 -5.46 -7.81
C HIS A 295 -1.86 -4.17 -7.45
N CYS A 296 -2.95 -4.28 -6.67
CA CYS A 296 -3.77 -3.15 -6.26
C CYS A 296 -4.59 -3.48 -5.00
N TRP A 297 -5.41 -2.55 -4.54
CA TRP A 297 -6.28 -2.71 -3.37
C TRP A 297 -7.28 -3.89 -3.51
N ASP A 298 -7.71 -4.23 -4.71
CA ASP A 298 -8.65 -5.34 -4.99
C ASP A 298 -7.94 -6.68 -5.24
N ASP A 299 -6.67 -6.68 -5.60
CA ASP A 299 -5.91 -7.90 -5.91
C ASP A 299 -4.46 -7.73 -5.46
N THR A 300 -4.14 -8.28 -4.29
CA THR A 300 -2.81 -8.26 -3.70
C THR A 300 -1.97 -9.49 -4.06
N MET A 301 -2.49 -10.37 -4.91
CA MET A 301 -1.89 -11.67 -5.22
C MET A 301 -0.47 -11.56 -5.77
N GLN A 302 -0.18 -10.60 -6.65
CA GLN A 302 1.15 -10.46 -7.27
C GLN A 302 2.23 -10.10 -6.23
N GLY A 303 1.92 -9.16 -5.33
CA GLY A 303 2.79 -8.84 -4.20
C GLY A 303 2.95 -10.04 -3.25
N GLY A 304 1.87 -10.74 -2.95
CA GLY A 304 1.90 -11.97 -2.14
C GLY A 304 2.78 -13.06 -2.77
N MET A 305 2.69 -13.28 -4.08
CA MET A 305 3.53 -14.26 -4.78
C MET A 305 5.02 -13.91 -4.73
N LEU A 306 5.36 -12.64 -4.93
CA LEU A 306 6.74 -12.16 -4.79
C LEU A 306 7.26 -12.40 -3.38
N LEU A 307 6.52 -11.98 -2.35
CA LEU A 307 6.88 -12.19 -0.95
C LEU A 307 7.03 -13.67 -0.62
N TYR A 308 6.11 -14.52 -1.06
CA TYR A 308 6.18 -15.96 -0.82
C TYR A 308 7.40 -16.60 -1.47
N ALA A 309 7.74 -16.19 -2.70
CA ALA A 309 8.96 -16.61 -3.37
C ALA A 309 10.22 -16.18 -2.61
N MET A 310 10.23 -14.96 -2.06
CA MET A 310 11.34 -14.43 -1.24
C MET A 310 11.45 -15.15 0.10
N ASN A 311 10.33 -15.39 0.77
CA ASN A 311 10.27 -16.01 2.10
C ASN A 311 10.64 -17.49 2.07
N THR A 312 10.24 -18.21 1.02
CA THR A 312 10.48 -19.66 0.90
C THR A 312 11.72 -20.02 0.09
N GLY A 313 12.19 -19.12 -0.77
CA GLY A 313 13.23 -19.43 -1.77
C GLY A 313 12.77 -20.39 -2.88
N ASP A 314 11.48 -20.74 -2.95
CA ASP A 314 10.94 -21.70 -3.91
C ASP A 314 10.99 -21.18 -5.35
N SER A 315 11.72 -21.92 -6.20
CA SER A 315 11.91 -21.58 -7.60
C SER A 315 10.62 -21.60 -8.42
N GLN A 316 9.60 -22.38 -8.04
CA GLN A 316 8.32 -22.41 -8.75
C GLN A 316 7.59 -21.08 -8.60
N TRP A 317 7.67 -20.45 -7.40
CA TRP A 317 7.05 -19.14 -7.14
C TRP A 317 7.80 -18.01 -7.81
N LYS A 318 9.12 -18.13 -7.90
CA LYS A 318 9.94 -17.21 -8.70
C LYS A 318 9.52 -17.23 -10.17
N GLU A 319 9.35 -18.44 -10.71
CA GLU A 319 8.91 -18.61 -12.09
C GLU A 319 7.48 -18.12 -12.30
N GLN A 320 6.56 -18.33 -11.35
CA GLN A 320 5.18 -17.83 -11.44
C GLN A 320 5.16 -16.30 -11.46
N PHE A 321 5.95 -15.65 -10.60
CA PHE A 321 6.06 -14.20 -10.59
C PHE A 321 6.74 -13.66 -11.87
N ARG A 322 7.74 -14.38 -12.41
CA ARG A 322 8.38 -14.03 -13.68
C ARG A 322 7.39 -13.97 -14.85
N LYS A 323 6.40 -14.86 -14.91
CA LYS A 323 5.34 -14.82 -15.92
C LYS A 323 4.55 -13.50 -15.88
N HIS A 324 4.26 -13.01 -14.67
CA HIS A 324 3.62 -11.71 -14.50
C HIS A 324 4.48 -10.59 -15.08
N LEU A 325 5.76 -10.52 -14.71
CA LEU A 325 6.66 -9.50 -15.25
C LEU A 325 6.83 -9.59 -16.77
N GLU A 326 6.93 -10.81 -17.32
CA GLU A 326 6.99 -11.00 -18.78
C GLU A 326 5.72 -10.50 -19.47
N TYR A 327 4.52 -10.81 -18.93
CA TYR A 327 3.27 -10.29 -19.47
C TYR A 327 3.27 -8.76 -19.53
N TRP A 328 3.79 -8.10 -18.50
CA TRP A 328 3.86 -6.63 -18.43
C TRP A 328 4.98 -6.00 -19.26
N THR A 329 5.93 -6.77 -19.75
CA THR A 329 7.11 -6.29 -20.50
C THR A 329 7.21 -6.88 -21.90
N THR A 330 7.74 -8.08 -22.03
CA THR A 330 8.09 -8.72 -23.30
C THR A 330 7.00 -9.64 -23.86
N GLY A 331 6.02 -9.98 -23.04
CA GLY A 331 4.96 -10.95 -23.33
C GLY A 331 5.23 -12.33 -22.79
N TYR A 332 4.15 -13.01 -22.37
CA TYR A 332 4.14 -14.39 -21.92
C TYR A 332 2.96 -15.17 -22.52
N GLY A 333 3.21 -16.42 -22.98
CA GLY A 333 2.15 -17.28 -23.54
C GLY A 333 1.42 -16.70 -24.76
N GLY A 334 2.06 -15.82 -25.51
CA GLY A 334 1.46 -15.11 -26.66
C GLY A 334 0.55 -13.94 -26.26
N LYS A 335 0.51 -13.57 -24.97
CA LYS A 335 -0.21 -12.41 -24.44
C LYS A 335 0.77 -11.37 -23.93
N GLN A 336 0.44 -10.10 -24.04
CA GLN A 336 1.20 -8.97 -23.50
C GLN A 336 0.23 -7.87 -23.11
N ILE A 337 0.59 -7.10 -22.07
CA ILE A 337 -0.17 -5.90 -21.69
C ILE A 337 -0.23 -4.91 -22.86
N ALA A 338 -1.33 -4.20 -23.02
CA ALA A 338 -1.41 -3.12 -23.98
C ALA A 338 -0.47 -1.97 -23.58
N HIS A 339 0.00 -1.22 -24.57
CA HIS A 339 0.82 -0.04 -24.35
C HIS A 339 0.19 1.19 -25.02
N THR A 340 0.38 2.35 -24.40
CA THR A 340 0.08 3.63 -25.05
C THR A 340 1.03 3.87 -26.22
N PRO A 341 0.73 4.82 -27.14
CA PRO A 341 1.66 5.16 -28.23
C PRO A 341 3.06 5.55 -27.74
N ASP A 342 3.18 6.11 -26.54
CA ASP A 342 4.45 6.51 -25.92
C ASP A 342 5.10 5.39 -25.07
N GLY A 343 4.54 4.17 -25.11
CA GLY A 343 5.15 2.98 -24.50
C GLY A 343 4.79 2.72 -23.03
N LEU A 344 3.84 3.46 -22.43
CA LEU A 344 3.38 3.19 -21.06
C LEU A 344 2.46 1.97 -21.05
N ALA A 345 2.68 1.04 -20.13
CA ALA A 345 1.80 -0.10 -19.92
C ALA A 345 0.40 0.35 -19.48
N TRP A 346 -0.64 -0.24 -20.07
CA TRP A 346 -2.03 0.14 -19.83
C TRP A 346 -2.92 -1.09 -19.63
N LEU A 347 -3.41 -1.28 -18.42
CA LEU A 347 -4.29 -2.39 -18.09
C LEU A 347 -5.75 -2.07 -18.46
N PHE A 348 -6.28 -0.97 -17.93
CA PHE A 348 -7.62 -0.49 -18.25
C PHE A 348 -7.80 0.99 -17.86
N GLN A 349 -8.99 1.56 -18.12
CA GLN A 349 -9.22 3.02 -18.03
C GLN A 349 -9.13 3.62 -16.62
N TRP A 350 -9.40 2.84 -15.57
CA TRP A 350 -9.39 3.33 -14.19
C TRP A 350 -8.09 2.94 -13.48
N GLY A 351 -7.43 3.92 -12.88
CA GLY A 351 -6.20 3.68 -12.14
C GLY A 351 -5.05 3.11 -12.98
N SER A 352 -4.97 3.44 -14.28
CA SER A 352 -3.97 2.89 -15.21
C SER A 352 -2.53 3.06 -14.70
N MET A 353 -2.18 4.23 -14.18
CA MET A 353 -0.85 4.49 -13.62
C MET A 353 -0.61 3.70 -12.32
N ARG A 354 -1.63 3.52 -11.48
CA ARG A 354 -1.51 2.69 -10.27
C ARG A 354 -1.02 1.28 -10.62
N HIS A 355 -1.65 0.61 -11.56
CA HIS A 355 -1.27 -0.76 -11.96
C HIS A 355 0.12 -0.81 -12.61
N ALA A 356 0.46 0.15 -13.46
CA ALA A 356 1.77 0.20 -14.09
C ALA A 356 2.89 0.47 -13.05
N THR A 357 2.67 1.41 -12.12
CA THR A 357 3.69 1.76 -11.12
C THR A 357 3.85 0.70 -10.05
N THR A 358 2.77 0.04 -9.59
CA THR A 358 2.90 -1.06 -8.63
C THR A 358 3.60 -2.27 -9.25
N THR A 359 3.32 -2.59 -10.52
CA THR A 359 4.07 -3.65 -11.22
C THR A 359 5.54 -3.28 -11.38
N ALA A 360 5.86 -2.03 -11.71
CA ALA A 360 7.25 -1.56 -11.78
C ALA A 360 7.94 -1.58 -10.41
N PHE A 361 7.22 -1.31 -9.32
CA PHE A 361 7.74 -1.43 -7.96
C PHE A 361 8.07 -2.88 -7.59
N LEU A 362 7.24 -3.83 -8.01
CA LEU A 362 7.45 -5.25 -7.72
C LEU A 362 8.56 -5.89 -8.58
N ALA A 363 8.98 -5.25 -9.68
CA ALA A 363 10.00 -5.74 -10.62
C ALA A 363 11.43 -5.52 -10.09
#